data_8aff022fe068e6e381aad84b61af7af2
#
_entry.id   8aff022fe068e6e381aad84b61af7af2
#
_cell.length_a   1.000
_cell.length_b   1.000
_cell.length_c   1.000
_cell.angle_alpha   90.00
_cell.angle_beta   90.00
_cell.angle_gamma   90.00
#
_symmetry.space_group_name_H-M   'P 1'
#
loop_
_entity.id
_entity.type
_entity.pdbx_description
1 polymer ?
#
loop_
_entity_poly.entity_id
_entity_poly.type
_entity_poly.pdbx_seq_one_letter_code
_entity_poly.pdbx_strand_id
1 'polypeptide(L)'
;MVERRKGGETGVRAVQYFQGDAVWAAGDDGVWSWDLLSAAMSRSDSPQGNAVDDGRPEDFVGLRHIRDHVANPGAYVIEYSDGTRATTLLLDGATRDFLFAAKLRGQDAPVSTQFFLTPIPNVDHFSGLVSKIEEMFVTGVAPYPAERTLLVSGVLEACIQARHEGTSRQETPSMAGLTYAPSPDS
;
A
#
# COMPACT_ATOMS: atom_id res chain seq x y z
N MET A 1 2.02 -6.40 1.83
CA MET A 1 1.90 -6.47 0.37
C MET A 1 0.69 -7.31 0.03
N VAL A 2 -0.14 -6.90 -0.92
CA VAL A 2 -1.36 -7.63 -1.28
C VAL A 2 -1.02 -8.59 -2.42
N GLU A 3 -1.42 -9.84 -2.31
CA GLU A 3 -1.30 -10.81 -3.40
C GLU A 3 -2.31 -10.46 -4.50
N ARG A 4 -1.79 -10.16 -5.68
CA ARG A 4 -2.55 -9.43 -6.71
C ARG A 4 -3.30 -10.29 -7.69
N ARG A 5 -3.04 -11.59 -7.71
CA ARG A 5 -3.62 -12.40 -8.79
C ARG A 5 -3.80 -13.86 -8.44
N LYS A 6 -4.78 -14.40 -9.08
CA LYS A 6 -5.02 -15.84 -9.12
C LYS A 6 -3.89 -16.47 -9.94
N GLY A 7 -3.11 -17.34 -9.32
CA GLY A 7 -2.02 -18.08 -9.97
C GLY A 7 -0.62 -17.58 -9.68
N GLY A 8 -0.44 -16.56 -8.87
CA GLY A 8 0.88 -16.24 -8.35
C GLY A 8 1.24 -14.75 -8.28
N GLU A 9 2.23 -14.46 -7.47
CA GLU A 9 2.87 -13.16 -7.36
C GLU A 9 4.08 -13.09 -8.30
N THR A 10 4.32 -11.92 -8.88
CA THR A 10 5.50 -11.67 -9.69
C THR A 10 6.54 -10.87 -8.91
N GLY A 11 7.79 -10.96 -9.33
CA GLY A 11 8.90 -10.22 -8.72
C GLY A 11 8.74 -8.70 -8.85
N VAL A 12 9.53 -8.00 -8.08
CA VAL A 12 9.66 -6.54 -8.10
C VAL A 12 10.98 -6.19 -8.77
N ARG A 13 10.93 -5.33 -9.78
CA ARG A 13 12.12 -4.93 -10.56
C ARG A 13 12.76 -3.64 -10.07
N ALA A 14 11.97 -2.74 -9.46
CA ALA A 14 12.47 -1.49 -8.93
C ALA A 14 11.54 -0.92 -7.87
N VAL A 15 12.09 -0.06 -7.04
CA VAL A 15 11.37 0.81 -6.11
C VAL A 15 11.80 2.25 -6.30
N GLN A 16 10.93 3.20 -5.92
CA GLN A 16 11.21 4.61 -5.96
C GLN A 16 10.59 5.30 -4.74
N TYR A 17 11.27 6.32 -4.22
CA TYR A 17 10.75 7.13 -3.12
C TYR A 17 10.59 8.59 -3.53
N PHE A 18 9.50 9.21 -3.10
CA PHE A 18 9.23 10.63 -3.23
C PHE A 18 8.93 11.23 -1.85
N GLN A 19 9.28 12.48 -1.64
CA GLN A 19 9.01 13.19 -0.38
C GLN A 19 8.62 14.65 -0.65
N GLY A 20 7.76 15.19 0.21
CA GLY A 20 7.32 16.58 0.12
C GLY A 20 6.56 16.84 -1.20
N ASP A 21 6.80 17.99 -1.81
CA ASP A 21 6.12 18.41 -3.04
C ASP A 21 6.31 17.44 -4.21
N ALA A 22 7.41 16.68 -4.23
CA ALA A 22 7.65 15.67 -5.25
C ALA A 22 6.61 14.53 -5.23
N VAL A 23 5.95 14.28 -4.10
CA VAL A 23 4.84 13.32 -4.01
C VAL A 23 3.68 13.80 -4.86
N TRP A 24 3.34 15.05 -4.72
CA TRP A 24 2.21 15.64 -5.45
C TRP A 24 2.49 15.78 -6.94
N ALA A 25 3.69 16.23 -7.30
CA ALA A 25 4.15 16.29 -8.68
C ALA A 25 4.09 14.89 -9.35
N ALA A 26 4.54 13.85 -8.65
CA ALA A 26 4.44 12.46 -9.14
C ALA A 26 2.98 12.02 -9.38
N GLY A 27 2.04 12.50 -8.58
CA GLY A 27 0.60 12.28 -8.82
C GLY A 27 0.09 13.01 -10.05
N ASP A 28 0.47 14.26 -10.24
CA ASP A 28 0.09 15.06 -11.41
C ASP A 28 0.69 14.49 -12.70
N ASP A 29 1.89 13.93 -12.62
CA ASP A 29 2.57 13.23 -13.73
C ASP A 29 2.06 11.80 -13.96
N GLY A 30 1.07 11.32 -13.17
CA GLY A 30 0.48 10.00 -13.33
C GLY A 30 1.38 8.83 -12.88
N VAL A 31 2.40 9.09 -12.05
CA VAL A 31 3.21 8.04 -11.42
C VAL A 31 2.37 7.22 -10.45
N TRP A 32 1.45 7.88 -9.74
CA TRP A 32 0.39 7.28 -8.96
C TRP A 32 -0.97 7.93 -9.27
N SER A 33 -2.07 7.33 -8.84
CA SER A 33 -3.43 7.74 -9.28
C SER A 33 -4.18 8.51 -8.21
N TRP A 34 -4.58 9.74 -8.54
CA TRP A 34 -5.48 10.55 -7.73
C TRP A 34 -6.86 9.89 -7.54
N ASP A 35 -7.38 9.21 -8.57
CA ASP A 35 -8.67 8.51 -8.48
C ASP A 35 -8.62 7.36 -7.48
N LEU A 36 -7.49 6.64 -7.42
CA LEU A 36 -7.31 5.59 -6.41
C LEU A 36 -7.15 6.18 -5.01
N LEU A 37 -6.47 7.31 -4.86
CA LEU A 37 -6.41 8.00 -3.58
C LEU A 37 -7.80 8.45 -3.13
N SER A 38 -8.58 9.06 -4.02
CA SER A 38 -9.96 9.47 -3.72
C SER A 38 -10.83 8.28 -3.32
N ALA A 39 -10.75 7.16 -4.07
CA ALA A 39 -11.48 5.95 -3.76
C ALA A 39 -11.07 5.33 -2.40
N ALA A 40 -9.77 5.38 -2.05
CA ALA A 40 -9.30 4.94 -0.75
C ALA A 40 -9.82 5.86 0.37
N MET A 41 -9.65 7.17 0.23
CA MET A 41 -10.06 8.15 1.24
C MET A 41 -11.57 8.16 1.47
N SER A 42 -12.40 7.81 0.48
CA SER A 42 -13.85 7.65 0.64
C SER A 42 -14.24 6.53 1.61
N ARG A 43 -13.31 5.69 2.02
CA ARG A 43 -13.51 4.60 3.02
C ARG A 43 -13.05 4.98 4.41
N SER A 44 -12.42 6.15 4.59
CA SER A 44 -11.91 6.57 5.89
C SER A 44 -13.04 6.93 6.85
N ASP A 45 -12.93 6.43 8.08
CA ASP A 45 -13.80 6.82 9.20
C ASP A 45 -13.22 8.02 9.97
N SER A 46 -11.98 8.41 9.67
CA SER A 46 -11.28 9.49 10.35
C SER A 46 -10.63 10.51 9.38
N PRO A 47 -11.34 10.95 8.31
CA PRO A 47 -10.75 11.92 7.39
C PRO A 47 -10.43 13.22 8.14
N GLN A 48 -9.23 13.73 7.89
CA GLN A 48 -8.79 15.01 8.41
C GLN A 48 -8.92 16.04 7.29
N GLY A 49 -9.76 17.01 7.46
CA GLY A 49 -10.02 18.03 6.46
C GLY A 49 -11.09 18.98 6.94
N ASN A 50 -11.43 19.98 6.13
CA ASN A 50 -12.49 20.91 6.43
C ASN A 50 -13.87 20.29 6.15
N ALA A 51 -14.89 20.71 6.88
CA ALA A 51 -16.26 20.47 6.52
C ALA A 51 -16.76 21.61 5.61
N VAL A 52 -17.66 21.29 4.68
CA VAL A 52 -18.42 22.32 3.96
C VAL A 52 -19.52 22.90 4.88
N ASP A 53 -20.14 24.00 4.47
CA ASP A 53 -21.10 24.75 5.29
C ASP A 53 -22.26 23.92 5.86
N ASP A 54 -22.64 22.83 5.18
CA ASP A 54 -23.68 21.90 5.63
C ASP A 54 -23.17 20.77 6.55
N GLY A 55 -21.90 20.82 6.96
CA GLY A 55 -21.27 19.87 7.88
C GLY A 55 -20.78 18.58 7.20
N ARG A 56 -20.88 18.44 5.89
CA ARG A 56 -20.29 17.30 5.18
C ARG A 56 -18.78 17.46 5.05
N PRO A 57 -18.02 16.36 5.04
CA PRO A 57 -16.61 16.43 4.70
C PRO A 57 -16.37 17.04 3.32
N GLU A 58 -15.40 17.92 3.21
CA GLU A 58 -14.97 18.46 1.94
C GLU A 58 -14.34 17.36 1.08
N ASP A 59 -14.56 17.38 -0.23
CA ASP A 59 -13.82 16.55 -1.21
C ASP A 59 -12.40 17.10 -1.39
N PHE A 60 -11.62 17.06 -0.31
CA PHE A 60 -10.29 17.66 -0.29
C PHE A 60 -9.25 16.88 -1.12
N VAL A 61 -9.54 15.65 -1.51
CA VAL A 61 -8.71 14.89 -2.47
C VAL A 61 -9.00 15.36 -3.90
N GLY A 62 -10.26 15.40 -4.30
CA GLY A 62 -10.68 15.85 -5.63
C GLY A 62 -10.28 17.30 -5.91
N LEU A 63 -10.44 18.17 -4.92
CA LEU A 63 -10.04 19.58 -4.99
C LEU A 63 -8.53 19.82 -4.78
N ARG A 64 -7.75 18.78 -4.46
CA ARG A 64 -6.31 18.85 -4.15
C ARG A 64 -5.96 19.58 -2.84
N HIS A 65 -6.92 19.94 -2.03
CA HIS A 65 -6.69 20.61 -0.73
C HIS A 65 -5.97 19.71 0.28
N ILE A 66 -5.93 18.40 0.04
CA ILE A 66 -5.11 17.45 0.81
C ILE A 66 -3.64 17.89 0.90
N ARG A 67 -3.14 18.62 -0.10
CA ARG A 67 -1.77 19.17 -0.10
C ARG A 67 -1.54 20.15 1.07
N ASP A 68 -2.59 20.87 1.46
CA ASP A 68 -2.54 21.86 2.53
C ASP A 68 -2.60 21.21 3.92
N HIS A 69 -3.09 19.97 4.00
CA HIS A 69 -3.24 19.22 5.26
C HIS A 69 -2.07 18.31 5.58
N VAL A 70 -1.27 17.95 4.59
CA VAL A 70 -0.16 17.00 4.75
C VAL A 70 1.16 17.71 4.57
N ALA A 71 1.81 18.06 5.68
CA ALA A 71 3.04 18.85 5.66
C ALA A 71 4.26 18.08 5.10
N ASN A 72 4.33 16.77 5.33
CA ASN A 72 5.48 15.94 4.97
C ASN A 72 5.02 14.63 4.29
N PRO A 73 4.42 14.69 3.10
CA PRO A 73 4.00 13.49 2.41
C PRO A 73 5.20 12.65 1.98
N GLY A 74 5.00 11.33 1.97
CA GLY A 74 5.93 10.36 1.42
C GLY A 74 5.22 9.38 0.49
N ALA A 75 5.90 8.93 -0.55
CA ALA A 75 5.37 7.91 -1.45
C ALA A 75 6.44 6.89 -1.82
N TYR A 76 6.11 5.62 -1.71
CA TYR A 76 6.89 4.52 -2.25
C TYR A 76 6.17 3.96 -3.47
N VAL A 77 6.83 3.95 -4.60
CA VAL A 77 6.35 3.34 -5.84
C VAL A 77 7.09 2.03 -6.06
N ILE A 78 6.36 0.94 -6.20
CA ILE A 78 6.87 -0.42 -6.38
C ILE A 78 6.53 -0.84 -7.80
N GLU A 79 7.55 -1.11 -8.61
CA GLU A 79 7.41 -1.56 -9.99
C GLU A 79 7.59 -3.08 -10.06
N TYR A 80 6.53 -3.77 -10.43
CA TYR A 80 6.56 -5.22 -10.60
C TYR A 80 7.10 -5.62 -11.98
N SER A 81 7.60 -6.85 -12.06
CA SER A 81 8.17 -7.40 -13.31
C SER A 81 7.17 -7.49 -14.46
N ASP A 82 5.87 -7.54 -14.16
CA ASP A 82 4.78 -7.55 -15.15
C ASP A 82 4.31 -6.16 -15.60
N GLY A 83 4.99 -5.10 -15.14
CA GLY A 83 4.64 -3.72 -15.44
C GLY A 83 3.57 -3.11 -14.54
N THR A 84 2.99 -3.86 -13.61
CA THR A 84 2.09 -3.30 -12.60
C THR A 84 2.86 -2.38 -11.66
N ARG A 85 2.24 -1.29 -11.25
CA ARG A 85 2.75 -0.39 -10.21
C ARG A 85 1.83 -0.43 -8.99
N ALA A 86 2.42 -0.50 -7.81
CA ALA A 86 1.74 -0.25 -6.55
C ALA A 86 2.38 0.96 -5.87
N THR A 87 1.57 1.74 -5.17
CA THR A 87 2.05 2.92 -4.47
C THR A 87 1.56 2.89 -3.03
N THR A 88 2.46 3.11 -2.10
CA THR A 88 2.12 3.38 -0.70
C THR A 88 2.32 4.86 -0.44
N LEU A 89 1.25 5.54 -0.07
CA LEU A 89 1.27 6.94 0.30
C LEU A 89 1.29 7.06 1.83
N LEU A 90 2.20 7.87 2.35
CA LEU A 90 2.31 8.24 3.75
C LEU A 90 1.79 9.67 3.87
N LEU A 91 0.54 9.81 4.31
CA LEU A 91 -0.20 11.07 4.33
C LEU A 91 -0.62 11.41 5.76
N ASP A 92 0.38 11.54 6.65
CA ASP A 92 0.14 11.93 8.03
C ASP A 92 -0.51 13.32 8.07
N GLY A 93 -1.64 13.42 8.77
CA GLY A 93 -2.52 14.59 8.79
C GLY A 93 -3.74 14.49 7.87
N ALA A 94 -3.82 13.52 6.95
CA ALA A 94 -5.00 13.34 6.11
C ALA A 94 -6.01 12.35 6.70
N THR A 95 -5.54 11.27 7.29
CA THR A 95 -6.34 10.23 7.93
C THR A 95 -5.51 9.47 8.96
N ARG A 96 -6.20 8.77 9.88
CA ARG A 96 -5.58 7.84 10.83
C ARG A 96 -5.75 6.39 10.41
N ASP A 97 -6.41 6.13 9.28
CA ASP A 97 -6.80 4.82 8.83
C ASP A 97 -5.78 4.22 7.86
N PHE A 98 -5.79 2.89 7.77
CA PHE A 98 -5.10 2.14 6.74
C PHE A 98 -6.09 1.84 5.62
N LEU A 99 -5.87 2.43 4.47
CA LEU A 99 -6.78 2.43 3.34
C LEU A 99 -6.15 1.75 2.13
N PHE A 100 -6.99 1.14 1.31
CA PHE A 100 -6.56 0.49 0.08
C PHE A 100 -7.53 0.81 -1.06
N ALA A 101 -6.99 1.02 -2.23
CA ALA A 101 -7.76 1.02 -3.48
C ALA A 101 -6.97 0.39 -4.61
N ALA A 102 -7.66 -0.26 -5.53
CA ALA A 102 -7.07 -0.85 -6.72
C ALA A 102 -8.03 -0.78 -7.91
N LYS A 103 -7.48 -0.61 -9.11
CA LYS A 103 -8.20 -0.78 -10.35
C LYS A 103 -8.01 -2.21 -10.84
N LEU A 104 -9.11 -2.96 -10.90
CA LEU A 104 -9.10 -4.34 -11.37
C LEU A 104 -9.34 -4.39 -12.87
N ARG A 105 -8.72 -5.36 -13.54
CA ARG A 105 -8.92 -5.57 -14.97
C ARG A 105 -10.37 -5.96 -15.24
N GLY A 106 -11.02 -5.28 -16.18
CA GLY A 106 -12.43 -5.53 -16.53
C GLY A 106 -13.44 -4.88 -15.60
N GLN A 107 -13.02 -3.99 -14.71
CA GLN A 107 -13.92 -3.17 -13.88
C GLN A 107 -13.68 -1.69 -14.17
N ASP A 108 -14.75 -0.93 -14.33
CA ASP A 108 -14.69 0.50 -14.62
C ASP A 108 -14.39 1.30 -13.34
N ALA A 109 -15.02 0.93 -12.23
CA ALA A 109 -14.81 1.57 -10.94
C ALA A 109 -13.69 0.87 -10.14
N PRO A 110 -12.87 1.62 -9.37
CA PRO A 110 -11.90 1.03 -8.47
C PRO A 110 -12.59 0.30 -7.31
N VAL A 111 -11.97 -0.78 -6.84
CA VAL A 111 -12.31 -1.38 -5.54
C VAL A 111 -11.54 -0.66 -4.46
N SER A 112 -12.18 -0.45 -3.30
CA SER A 112 -11.54 0.21 -2.16
C SER A 112 -12.05 -0.34 -0.84
N THR A 113 -11.20 -0.32 0.18
CA THR A 113 -11.52 -0.78 1.53
C THR A 113 -10.68 -0.06 2.57
N GLN A 114 -11.20 -0.06 3.80
CA GLN A 114 -10.44 0.29 4.99
C GLN A 114 -10.02 -1.01 5.70
N PHE A 115 -8.80 -1.06 6.19
CA PHE A 115 -8.35 -2.15 7.07
C PHE A 115 -8.78 -1.83 8.49
N PHE A 116 -9.63 -2.69 9.04
CA PHE A 116 -10.08 -2.56 10.42
C PHE A 116 -8.93 -2.88 11.38
N LEU A 117 -8.67 -1.95 12.30
CA LEU A 117 -7.81 -2.19 13.44
C LEU A 117 -8.67 -2.36 14.67
N THR A 118 -8.44 -3.43 15.41
CA THR A 118 -9.16 -3.70 16.66
C THR A 118 -8.95 -2.56 17.66
N PRO A 119 -10.00 -2.08 18.35
CA PRO A 119 -9.86 -1.08 19.40
C PRO A 119 -8.91 -1.49 20.52
N ILE A 120 -8.44 -0.54 21.28
CA ILE A 120 -7.54 -0.78 22.42
C ILE A 120 -8.23 -1.64 23.50
N PRO A 121 -7.56 -2.70 24.01
CA PRO A 121 -6.20 -3.14 23.68
C PRO A 121 -6.17 -3.90 22.33
N ASN A 122 -5.44 -3.34 21.38
CA ASN A 122 -5.42 -3.79 19.97
C ASN A 122 -4.60 -5.08 19.72
N VAL A 123 -4.56 -5.98 20.67
CA VAL A 123 -3.80 -7.23 20.60
C VAL A 123 -4.38 -8.26 19.63
N ASP A 124 -5.68 -8.19 19.37
CA ASP A 124 -6.41 -9.18 18.58
C ASP A 124 -5.98 -9.19 17.10
N HIS A 125 -5.39 -8.12 16.60
CA HIS A 125 -4.88 -8.12 15.22
C HIS A 125 -3.64 -9.03 15.04
N PHE A 126 -3.01 -9.48 16.12
CA PHE A 126 -1.98 -10.52 16.07
C PHE A 126 -2.55 -11.93 16.09
N SER A 127 -3.84 -12.12 16.38
CA SER A 127 -4.45 -13.45 16.50
C SER A 127 -4.30 -14.29 15.23
N GLY A 128 -4.46 -13.67 14.05
CA GLY A 128 -4.24 -14.34 12.78
C GLY A 128 -2.79 -14.83 12.59
N LEU A 129 -1.81 -14.04 13.01
CA LEU A 129 -0.40 -14.43 12.97
C LEU A 129 -0.13 -15.60 13.93
N VAL A 130 -0.62 -15.51 15.18
CA VAL A 130 -0.43 -16.54 16.20
C VAL A 130 -1.07 -17.85 15.73
N SER A 131 -2.29 -17.82 15.21
CA SER A 131 -2.97 -19.01 14.67
C SER A 131 -2.16 -19.69 13.56
N LYS A 132 -1.55 -18.92 12.65
CA LYS A 132 -0.70 -19.50 11.60
C LYS A 132 0.64 -20.04 12.13
N ILE A 133 1.17 -19.48 13.20
CA ILE A 133 2.34 -20.02 13.88
C ILE A 133 1.99 -21.35 14.56
N GLU A 134 0.86 -21.43 15.28
CA GLU A 134 0.38 -22.67 15.90
C GLU A 134 0.14 -23.76 14.85
N GLU A 135 -0.55 -23.44 13.77
CA GLU A 135 -0.78 -24.36 12.65
C GLU A 135 0.53 -24.94 12.12
N MET A 136 1.54 -24.10 11.90
CA MET A 136 2.86 -24.54 11.45
C MET A 136 3.53 -25.51 12.45
N PHE A 137 3.46 -25.21 13.73
CA PHE A 137 4.05 -26.09 14.75
C PHE A 137 3.33 -27.42 14.88
N VAL A 138 2.00 -27.42 14.74
CA VAL A 138 1.19 -28.65 14.84
C VAL A 138 1.32 -29.52 13.59
N THR A 139 1.34 -28.91 12.41
CA THR A 139 1.33 -29.65 11.14
C THR A 139 2.71 -29.91 10.55
N GLY A 140 3.72 -29.14 10.95
CA GLY A 140 5.04 -29.14 10.34
C GLY A 140 5.06 -28.52 8.93
N VAL A 141 3.97 -27.88 8.48
CA VAL A 141 3.83 -27.28 7.16
C VAL A 141 3.83 -25.77 7.28
N ALA A 142 4.67 -25.09 6.48
CA ALA A 142 4.69 -23.65 6.42
C ALA A 142 3.37 -23.10 5.81
N PRO A 143 2.72 -22.12 6.43
CA PRO A 143 1.42 -21.59 5.96
C PRO A 143 1.53 -20.79 4.66
N TYR A 144 2.71 -20.40 4.27
CA TYR A 144 3.04 -19.72 3.01
C TYR A 144 4.49 -19.98 2.60
N PRO A 145 4.83 -19.85 1.31
CA PRO A 145 6.19 -20.10 0.83
C PRO A 145 7.18 -19.04 1.34
N ALA A 146 8.44 -19.45 1.57
CA ALA A 146 9.49 -18.56 2.05
C ALA A 146 9.77 -17.39 1.09
N GLU A 147 9.51 -17.59 -0.20
CA GLU A 147 9.63 -16.59 -1.26
C GLU A 147 8.76 -15.35 -0.97
N ARG A 148 7.60 -15.53 -0.34
CA ARG A 148 6.75 -14.41 0.10
C ARG A 148 7.48 -13.52 1.09
N THR A 149 8.11 -14.12 2.10
CA THR A 149 8.89 -13.38 3.11
C THR A 149 10.09 -12.70 2.47
N LEU A 150 10.80 -13.40 1.60
CA LEU A 150 11.95 -12.85 0.89
C LEU A 150 11.56 -11.64 0.04
N LEU A 151 10.47 -11.73 -0.73
CA LEU A 151 9.97 -10.63 -1.55
C LEU A 151 9.55 -9.42 -0.69
N VAL A 152 8.78 -9.66 0.38
CA VAL A 152 8.29 -8.57 1.25
C VAL A 152 9.44 -7.89 1.97
N SER A 153 10.38 -8.64 2.55
CA SER A 153 11.54 -8.10 3.26
C SER A 153 12.49 -7.36 2.32
N GLY A 154 12.75 -7.92 1.14
CA GLY A 154 13.61 -7.29 0.15
C GLY A 154 13.00 -5.99 -0.42
N VAL A 155 11.69 -5.95 -0.64
CA VAL A 155 11.00 -4.71 -1.04
C VAL A 155 11.09 -3.67 0.07
N LEU A 156 10.89 -4.07 1.33
CA LEU A 156 11.01 -3.15 2.47
C LEU A 156 12.43 -2.57 2.58
N GLU A 157 13.45 -3.42 2.48
CA GLU A 157 14.85 -3.00 2.47
C GLU A 157 15.13 -1.98 1.37
N ALA A 158 14.74 -2.30 0.12
CA ALA A 158 14.92 -1.41 -1.02
C ALA A 158 14.18 -0.07 -0.86
N CYS A 159 12.96 -0.09 -0.28
CA CYS A 159 12.22 1.13 0.02
C CYS A 159 12.92 2.01 1.07
N ILE A 160 13.45 1.40 2.14
CA ILE A 160 14.20 2.10 3.18
C ILE A 160 15.46 2.72 2.59
N GLN A 161 16.18 1.97 1.75
CA GLN A 161 17.38 2.44 1.08
C GLN A 161 17.07 3.59 0.11
N ALA A 162 16.03 3.47 -0.72
CA ALA A 162 15.58 4.55 -1.61
C ALA A 162 15.25 5.84 -0.85
N ARG A 163 14.62 5.72 0.32
CA ARG A 163 14.36 6.85 1.20
C ARG A 163 15.64 7.47 1.77
N HIS A 164 16.60 6.64 2.17
CA HIS A 164 17.89 7.10 2.73
C HIS A 164 18.73 7.87 1.69
N GLU A 165 18.75 7.36 0.47
CA GLU A 165 19.51 7.94 -0.65
C GLU A 165 18.80 9.13 -1.32
N GLY A 166 17.53 9.31 -1.04
CA GLY A 166 16.68 10.40 -1.59
C GLY A 166 16.27 10.17 -3.05
N THR A 167 15.02 9.87 -3.27
CA THR A 167 14.29 9.88 -4.56
C THR A 167 14.86 9.10 -5.74
N SER A 168 15.98 8.41 -5.62
CA SER A 168 16.51 7.63 -6.73
C SER A 168 15.70 6.35 -6.94
N ARG A 169 15.39 6.05 -8.20
CA ARG A 169 14.82 4.78 -8.61
C ARG A 169 15.89 3.70 -8.44
N GLN A 170 15.59 2.72 -7.59
CA GLN A 170 16.50 1.61 -7.29
C GLN A 170 16.03 0.34 -7.99
N GLU A 171 16.91 -0.25 -8.78
CA GLU A 171 16.70 -1.57 -9.36
C GLU A 171 16.82 -2.65 -8.29
N THR A 172 15.97 -3.68 -8.39
CA THR A 172 15.94 -4.80 -7.46
C THR A 172 16.12 -6.14 -8.18
N PRO A 173 17.30 -6.37 -8.81
CA PRO A 173 17.51 -7.54 -9.67
C PRO A 173 17.36 -8.88 -8.94
N SER A 174 17.69 -8.93 -7.66
CA SER A 174 17.52 -10.13 -6.83
C SER A 174 16.05 -10.52 -6.60
N MET A 175 15.12 -9.58 -6.75
CA MET A 175 13.68 -9.79 -6.58
C MET A 175 12.90 -9.84 -7.90
N ALA A 176 13.52 -9.44 -9.02
CA ALA A 176 12.83 -9.32 -10.29
C ALA A 176 12.30 -10.66 -10.83
N GLY A 177 13.00 -11.76 -10.53
CA GLY A 177 12.60 -13.11 -10.92
C GLY A 177 11.89 -13.92 -9.83
N LEU A 178 11.66 -13.33 -8.66
CA LEU A 178 11.07 -14.02 -7.53
C LEU A 178 9.55 -14.16 -7.72
N THR A 179 9.06 -15.38 -7.78
CA THR A 179 7.63 -15.69 -7.96
C THR A 179 7.18 -16.73 -6.94
N TYR A 180 5.92 -16.66 -6.54
CA TYR A 180 5.29 -17.68 -5.70
C TYR A 180 3.78 -17.73 -5.92
N ALA A 181 3.18 -18.88 -5.66
CA ALA A 181 1.73 -19.02 -5.63
C ALA A 181 1.19 -18.58 -4.26
N PRO A 182 0.09 -17.81 -4.20
CA PRO A 182 -0.58 -17.50 -2.95
C PRO A 182 -1.08 -18.77 -2.28
N SER A 183 -1.18 -18.75 -0.95
CA SER A 183 -1.81 -19.85 -0.21
C SER A 183 -3.27 -19.98 -0.64
N PRO A 184 -3.81 -21.19 -0.76
CA PRO A 184 -5.22 -21.40 -1.11
C PRO A 184 -6.21 -20.71 -0.17
N ASP A 185 -5.78 -20.48 1.08
CA ASP A 185 -6.59 -19.91 2.16
C ASP A 185 -6.26 -18.43 2.45
N SER A 186 -5.56 -17.75 1.55
CA SER A 186 -5.18 -16.33 1.69
C SER A 186 -6.19 -15.37 1.06
#